data_30e0f6056df7b7f0a626a74fb638fc3b
#
_entry.id   30e0f6056df7b7f0a626a74fb638fc3b
#
_cell.length_a   1.000
_cell.length_b   1.000
_cell.length_c   1.000
_cell.angle_alpha   90.00
_cell.angle_beta   90.00
_cell.angle_gamma   90.00
#
_symmetry.space_group_name_H-M   'P 1'
#
loop_
_entity.id
_entity.type
_entity.pdbx_description
1 polymer ?
#
loop_
_entity_poly.entity_id
_entity_poly.type
_entity_poly.pdbx_seq_one_letter_code
_entity_poly.pdbx_strand_id
1 'polypeptide(L)'
;MNQSTIPLRLLYKGVLFLLVLPFLLQAQVTTDRYQGYGKLILADFKHSMFPHHERYEGHRFQDTLFFHPDTHYSDRSVAVFIPTGFKPTKRIDFVVYLHGWYNYLDSVLLRYRLIEQFAASQKNAILVVPQGPKMAPDSHAGKLEEPFGLQNMLSEALIVLKKNKIIRRGSIGNIILSGHSGAFRGIALMLEKSSLRRKIREVYLFDGLYSRQDKYTKWLSRYRGRFVTVYTTDGAAEKSTEAMFPMLREKQIQFCNTNDFDVTLDDLRRERVLFIYAPIPHDEVVYCIDQFLNLLRTSSLKNSVSPKK
;
A
#
# COMPACT_ATOMS: atom_id res chain seq x y z
N MET A 1 -32.05 74.86 35.38
CA MET A 1 -31.58 74.58 34.00
C MET A 1 -31.28 73.09 33.93
N ASN A 2 -32.26 72.32 33.37
CA ASN A 2 -32.21 70.88 33.26
C ASN A 2 -31.51 70.52 31.96
N GLN A 3 -30.50 69.67 31.99
CA GLN A 3 -30.02 68.94 30.85
C GLN A 3 -30.24 67.44 31.07
N SER A 4 -31.16 66.92 30.28
CA SER A 4 -31.48 65.53 30.22
C SER A 4 -30.43 64.76 29.39
N THR A 5 -29.83 63.77 30.03
CA THR A 5 -28.95 62.79 29.36
C THR A 5 -29.74 61.59 28.85
N ILE A 6 -29.69 61.35 27.55
CA ILE A 6 -30.29 60.19 26.89
C ILE A 6 -29.27 59.03 26.96
N PRO A 7 -29.61 57.82 27.40
CA PRO A 7 -28.69 56.70 27.35
C PRO A 7 -28.69 56.01 25.94
N LEU A 8 -27.54 55.93 25.37
CA LEU A 8 -27.27 55.24 24.10
C LEU A 8 -27.38 53.72 24.31
N ARG A 9 -28.43 53.10 23.80
CA ARG A 9 -28.54 51.63 23.75
C ARG A 9 -27.69 51.11 22.60
N LEU A 10 -26.59 50.45 22.92
CA LEU A 10 -25.79 49.64 21.98
C LEU A 10 -26.58 48.40 21.55
N LEU A 11 -27.04 48.39 20.33
CA LEU A 11 -27.57 47.19 19.67
C LEU A 11 -26.39 46.31 19.23
N TYR A 12 -26.10 45.27 20.00
CA TYR A 12 -25.26 44.17 19.54
C TYR A 12 -26.03 43.34 18.49
N LYS A 13 -25.74 43.58 17.22
CA LYS A 13 -26.10 42.63 16.15
C LYS A 13 -25.15 41.44 16.25
N GLY A 14 -25.64 40.35 16.86
CA GLY A 14 -24.94 39.06 16.83
C GLY A 14 -24.85 38.54 15.39
N VAL A 15 -23.67 38.62 14.81
CA VAL A 15 -23.35 37.91 13.59
C VAL A 15 -23.14 36.46 13.95
N LEU A 16 -24.16 35.64 13.68
CA LEU A 16 -24.07 34.17 13.78
C LEU A 16 -23.14 33.70 12.67
N PHE A 17 -21.86 33.48 13.00
CA PHE A 17 -20.92 32.78 12.10
C PHE A 17 -21.37 31.31 12.03
N LEU A 18 -22.15 30.97 11.02
CA LEU A 18 -22.38 29.59 10.61
C LEU A 18 -21.02 29.07 10.09
N LEU A 19 -20.30 28.35 10.95
CA LEU A 19 -19.20 27.48 10.57
C LEU A 19 -19.79 26.38 9.68
N VAL A 20 -19.84 26.63 8.39
CA VAL A 20 -20.03 25.58 7.39
C VAL A 20 -18.72 24.78 7.37
N LEU A 21 -18.64 23.76 8.23
CA LEU A 21 -17.64 22.71 8.06
C LEU A 21 -17.86 22.13 6.65
N PRO A 22 -16.87 22.17 5.75
CA PRO A 22 -16.98 21.40 4.54
C PRO A 22 -17.03 19.92 4.96
N PHE A 23 -18.19 19.31 4.89
CA PHE A 23 -18.31 17.86 4.78
C PHE A 23 -17.53 17.50 3.51
N LEU A 24 -16.26 17.11 3.67
CA LEU A 24 -15.55 16.37 2.64
C LEU A 24 -16.38 15.12 2.40
N LEU A 25 -17.22 15.15 1.37
CA LEU A 25 -17.84 13.95 0.82
C LEU A 25 -16.67 13.02 0.51
N GLN A 26 -16.39 12.07 1.42
CA GLN A 26 -15.46 11.00 1.14
C GLN A 26 -16.10 10.21 -0.01
N ALA A 27 -15.55 10.39 -1.21
CA ALA A 27 -15.98 9.62 -2.36
C ALA A 27 -15.74 8.15 -2.05
N GLN A 28 -16.81 7.44 -1.72
CA GLN A 28 -16.75 5.99 -1.53
C GLN A 28 -16.44 5.36 -2.88
N VAL A 29 -15.44 4.46 -2.90
CA VAL A 29 -15.12 3.70 -4.11
C VAL A 29 -16.33 2.86 -4.51
N THR A 30 -16.93 3.18 -5.64
CA THR A 30 -17.94 2.32 -6.25
C THR A 30 -17.23 1.28 -7.11
N THR A 31 -17.60 0.02 -6.95
CA THR A 31 -17.02 -1.08 -7.73
C THR A 31 -17.23 -0.90 -9.22
N ASP A 32 -18.31 -0.21 -9.61
CA ASP A 32 -18.69 0.06 -11.00
C ASP A 32 -17.70 0.95 -11.76
N ARG A 33 -17.00 1.83 -11.04
CA ARG A 33 -15.96 2.68 -11.62
C ARG A 33 -14.87 1.87 -12.36
N TYR A 34 -14.63 0.65 -11.92
CA TYR A 34 -13.53 -0.17 -12.42
C TYR A 34 -13.94 -1.29 -13.39
N GLN A 35 -15.23 -1.33 -13.81
CA GLN A 35 -15.73 -2.38 -14.71
C GLN A 35 -14.95 -2.47 -16.03
N GLY A 36 -14.45 -1.34 -16.58
CA GLY A 36 -13.61 -1.32 -17.77
C GLY A 36 -12.21 -1.95 -17.60
N TYR A 37 -11.74 -2.03 -16.35
CA TYR A 37 -10.42 -2.58 -16.01
C TYR A 37 -10.48 -4.03 -15.53
N GLY A 38 -11.62 -4.43 -14.96
CA GLY A 38 -11.81 -5.74 -14.38
C GLY A 38 -12.91 -5.78 -13.32
N LYS A 39 -12.86 -6.76 -12.43
CA LYS A 39 -13.83 -6.90 -11.32
C LYS A 39 -13.17 -6.54 -10.00
N LEU A 40 -13.66 -5.49 -9.35
CA LEU A 40 -13.32 -5.16 -7.96
C LEU A 40 -14.34 -5.80 -7.02
N ILE A 41 -13.85 -6.47 -5.97
CA ILE A 41 -14.64 -7.04 -4.89
C ILE A 41 -14.13 -6.45 -3.59
N LEU A 42 -14.99 -5.73 -2.87
CA LEU A 42 -14.74 -5.28 -1.51
C LEU A 42 -15.35 -6.32 -0.55
N ALA A 43 -14.58 -6.81 0.39
CA ALA A 43 -15.03 -7.82 1.32
C ALA A 43 -14.36 -7.68 2.70
N ASP A 44 -15.11 -8.04 3.74
CA ASP A 44 -14.58 -8.13 5.09
C ASP A 44 -13.85 -9.45 5.29
N PHE A 45 -12.57 -9.35 5.69
CA PHE A 45 -11.77 -10.54 5.98
C PHE A 45 -11.56 -10.70 7.48
N LYS A 46 -11.78 -11.90 7.99
CA LYS A 46 -11.44 -12.24 9.38
C LYS A 46 -9.94 -12.08 9.65
N HIS A 47 -9.12 -12.36 8.64
CA HIS A 47 -7.67 -12.29 8.71
C HIS A 47 -7.10 -11.09 7.92
N SER A 48 -7.85 -9.98 7.82
CA SER A 48 -7.34 -8.66 7.44
C SER A 48 -6.29 -8.20 8.46
N MET A 49 -5.69 -7.02 8.27
CA MET A 49 -4.69 -6.48 9.20
C MET A 49 -5.25 -6.30 10.61
N PHE A 50 -6.44 -5.74 10.74
CA PHE A 50 -7.08 -5.42 11.99
C PHE A 50 -8.46 -6.08 12.12
N PRO A 51 -9.04 -6.17 13.34
CA PRO A 51 -8.43 -5.83 14.63
C PRO A 51 -7.28 -6.75 15.03
N HIS A 52 -6.32 -6.21 15.79
CA HIS A 52 -5.14 -6.92 16.30
C HIS A 52 -4.89 -6.55 17.76
N HIS A 53 -4.46 -7.52 18.58
CA HIS A 53 -4.34 -7.34 20.04
C HIS A 53 -3.42 -6.17 20.45
N GLU A 54 -2.35 -5.89 19.72
CA GLU A 54 -1.46 -4.75 19.98
C GLU A 54 -2.14 -3.37 19.74
N ARG A 55 -3.39 -3.35 19.27
CA ARG A 55 -4.16 -2.13 19.00
C ARG A 55 -5.57 -2.16 19.62
N TYR A 56 -5.86 -3.12 20.50
CA TYR A 56 -7.15 -3.14 21.21
C TYR A 56 -7.35 -1.93 22.09
N GLU A 57 -6.27 -1.36 22.63
CA GLU A 57 -6.28 -0.13 23.42
C GLU A 57 -5.98 1.13 22.57
N GLY A 58 -6.01 1.01 21.23
CA GLY A 58 -5.67 2.10 20.33
C GLY A 58 -4.16 2.33 20.21
N HIS A 59 -3.78 3.53 19.79
CA HIS A 59 -2.39 3.93 19.59
C HIS A 59 -2.16 5.39 20.03
N ARG A 60 -1.10 5.63 20.78
CA ARG A 60 -0.61 6.98 21.08
C ARG A 60 0.56 7.32 20.18
N PHE A 61 0.49 8.47 19.52
CA PHE A 61 1.56 9.01 18.71
C PHE A 61 2.13 10.25 19.37
N GLN A 62 3.45 10.29 19.58
CA GLN A 62 4.17 11.39 20.24
C GLN A 62 3.56 11.77 21.61
N ASP A 63 3.04 10.77 22.34
CA ASP A 63 2.41 10.89 23.68
C ASP A 63 1.22 11.87 23.78
N THR A 64 0.89 12.57 22.72
CA THR A 64 -0.14 13.62 22.69
C THR A 64 -1.39 13.25 21.91
N LEU A 65 -1.25 12.54 20.81
CA LEU A 65 -2.35 12.18 19.91
C LEU A 65 -2.78 10.74 20.15
N PHE A 66 -4.07 10.54 20.43
CA PHE A 66 -4.66 9.23 20.63
C PHE A 66 -5.54 8.82 19.45
N PHE A 67 -5.28 7.64 18.92
CA PHE A 67 -6.01 7.03 17.81
C PHE A 67 -6.83 5.86 18.34
N HIS A 68 -8.14 6.07 18.40
CA HIS A 68 -9.09 5.14 19.03
C HIS A 68 -9.22 3.83 18.22
N PRO A 69 -9.30 2.65 18.90
CA PRO A 69 -9.34 1.36 18.23
C PRO A 69 -10.50 1.21 17.25
N ASP A 70 -11.70 1.62 17.65
CA ASP A 70 -12.92 1.46 16.83
C ASP A 70 -12.88 2.27 15.53
N THR A 71 -12.19 3.42 15.55
CA THR A 71 -12.09 4.30 14.37
C THR A 71 -10.96 3.91 13.44
N HIS A 72 -9.82 3.51 14.02
CA HIS A 72 -8.56 3.39 13.26
C HIS A 72 -8.09 1.96 13.07
N TYR A 73 -8.57 0.99 13.88
CA TYR A 73 -8.04 -0.37 13.95
C TYR A 73 -9.12 -1.47 13.97
N SER A 74 -10.36 -1.17 13.57
CA SER A 74 -11.46 -2.14 13.53
C SER A 74 -11.87 -2.56 12.13
N ASP A 75 -11.50 -1.76 11.12
CA ASP A 75 -11.90 -1.96 9.73
C ASP A 75 -11.21 -3.20 9.13
N ARG A 76 -12.00 -4.15 8.63
CA ARG A 76 -11.55 -5.43 8.08
C ARG A 76 -11.64 -5.49 6.56
N SER A 77 -11.90 -4.37 5.94
CA SER A 77 -12.09 -4.30 4.49
C SER A 77 -10.83 -4.67 3.73
N VAL A 78 -11.01 -5.47 2.69
CA VAL A 78 -9.98 -5.85 1.74
C VAL A 78 -10.52 -5.69 0.33
N ALA A 79 -9.80 -4.95 -0.51
CA ALA A 79 -10.07 -4.90 -1.94
C ALA A 79 -9.37 -6.07 -2.63
N VAL A 80 -10.13 -6.83 -3.40
CA VAL A 80 -9.65 -7.92 -4.26
C VAL A 80 -10.00 -7.57 -5.70
N PHE A 81 -8.99 -7.23 -6.50
CA PHE A 81 -9.20 -6.85 -7.90
C PHE A 81 -8.69 -7.92 -8.86
N ILE A 82 -9.55 -8.30 -9.79
CA ILE A 82 -9.33 -9.29 -10.84
C ILE A 82 -9.28 -8.54 -12.18
N PRO A 83 -8.12 -8.45 -12.87
CA PRO A 83 -8.03 -7.70 -14.13
C PRO A 83 -8.80 -8.41 -15.25
N THR A 84 -9.28 -7.63 -16.22
CA THR A 84 -9.80 -8.16 -17.48
C THR A 84 -8.75 -9.05 -18.13
N GLY A 85 -9.14 -10.22 -18.65
CA GLY A 85 -8.22 -11.18 -19.25
C GLY A 85 -7.47 -12.08 -18.26
N PHE A 86 -7.77 -11.99 -16.94
CA PHE A 86 -7.24 -12.93 -15.96
C PHE A 86 -7.57 -14.38 -16.33
N LYS A 87 -6.55 -15.24 -16.36
CA LYS A 87 -6.71 -16.68 -16.62
C LYS A 87 -6.40 -17.49 -15.37
N PRO A 88 -7.39 -18.18 -14.80
CA PRO A 88 -7.17 -19.02 -13.63
C PRO A 88 -6.15 -20.11 -13.90
N THR A 89 -5.21 -20.29 -12.98
CA THR A 89 -4.23 -21.36 -12.99
C THR A 89 -4.31 -22.16 -11.69
N LYS A 90 -3.58 -23.29 -11.59
CA LYS A 90 -3.51 -24.05 -10.33
C LYS A 90 -2.87 -23.23 -9.18
N ARG A 91 -1.98 -22.29 -9.52
CA ARG A 91 -1.33 -21.38 -8.57
C ARG A 91 -1.70 -19.96 -8.95
N ILE A 92 -2.42 -19.28 -8.08
CA ILE A 92 -2.85 -17.90 -8.27
C ILE A 92 -1.76 -16.98 -7.72
N ASP A 93 -1.20 -16.14 -8.56
CA ASP A 93 -0.22 -15.14 -8.18
C ASP A 93 -0.92 -13.89 -7.62
N PHE A 94 -0.29 -13.24 -6.66
CA PHE A 94 -0.85 -12.09 -5.94
C PHE A 94 0.11 -10.91 -5.94
N VAL A 95 -0.44 -9.72 -6.06
CA VAL A 95 0.22 -8.48 -5.71
C VAL A 95 -0.51 -7.93 -4.48
N VAL A 96 0.21 -7.76 -3.37
CA VAL A 96 -0.34 -7.19 -2.14
C VAL A 96 0.21 -5.79 -1.98
N TYR A 97 -0.67 -4.80 -1.87
CA TYR A 97 -0.28 -3.42 -1.67
C TYR A 97 -0.70 -2.93 -0.28
N LEU A 98 0.23 -2.36 0.47
CA LEU A 98 0.00 -1.77 1.79
C LEU A 98 0.12 -0.25 1.72
N HIS A 99 -0.83 0.46 2.32
CA HIS A 99 -0.78 1.92 2.38
C HIS A 99 0.07 2.44 3.55
N GLY A 100 0.48 3.69 3.45
CA GLY A 100 1.20 4.41 4.51
C GLY A 100 0.28 5.12 5.50
N TRP A 101 0.89 6.02 6.30
CA TRP A 101 0.21 6.81 7.32
C TRP A 101 -0.90 7.68 6.75
N TYR A 102 -1.89 8.01 7.59
CA TYR A 102 -3.01 8.91 7.28
C TYR A 102 -3.77 8.55 6.01
N ASN A 103 -3.71 7.30 5.57
CA ASN A 103 -4.44 6.79 4.42
C ASN A 103 -5.55 5.81 4.82
N TYR A 104 -6.39 5.49 3.86
CA TYR A 104 -7.41 4.46 3.96
C TYR A 104 -7.65 3.84 2.58
N LEU A 105 -8.30 2.68 2.54
CA LEU A 105 -8.44 1.83 1.36
C LEU A 105 -8.94 2.60 0.13
N ASP A 106 -10.07 3.30 0.24
CA ASP A 106 -10.67 4.01 -0.90
C ASP A 106 -9.75 5.13 -1.42
N SER A 107 -9.10 5.87 -0.48
CA SER A 107 -8.16 6.93 -0.83
C SER A 107 -7.02 6.40 -1.70
N VAL A 108 -6.39 5.30 -1.31
CA VAL A 108 -5.22 4.80 -2.05
C VAL A 108 -5.60 4.16 -3.37
N LEU A 109 -6.76 3.51 -3.46
CA LEU A 109 -7.27 3.00 -4.73
C LEU A 109 -7.48 4.12 -5.74
N LEU A 110 -8.06 5.25 -5.30
CA LEU A 110 -8.35 6.41 -6.14
C LEU A 110 -7.10 7.23 -6.43
N ARG A 111 -6.41 7.69 -5.38
CA ARG A 111 -5.30 8.64 -5.48
C ARG A 111 -4.11 8.05 -6.23
N TYR A 112 -3.74 6.82 -5.90
CA TYR A 112 -2.59 6.16 -6.52
C TYR A 112 -2.95 5.42 -7.80
N ARG A 113 -4.22 5.45 -8.23
CA ARG A 113 -4.66 4.78 -9.45
C ARG A 113 -4.22 3.30 -9.49
N LEU A 114 -4.29 2.64 -8.33
CA LEU A 114 -3.71 1.29 -8.17
C LEU A 114 -4.34 0.28 -9.11
N ILE A 115 -5.65 0.35 -9.29
CA ILE A 115 -6.40 -0.57 -10.16
C ILE A 115 -6.06 -0.31 -11.62
N GLU A 116 -6.04 0.94 -12.05
CA GLU A 116 -5.72 1.34 -13.42
C GLU A 116 -4.29 0.92 -13.79
N GLN A 117 -3.32 1.23 -12.92
CA GLN A 117 -1.92 0.84 -13.11
C GLN A 117 -1.76 -0.68 -13.15
N PHE A 118 -2.42 -1.39 -12.21
CA PHE A 118 -2.37 -2.85 -12.17
C PHE A 118 -2.98 -3.48 -13.42
N ALA A 119 -4.16 -3.04 -13.86
CA ALA A 119 -4.79 -3.51 -15.08
C ALA A 119 -3.94 -3.25 -16.32
N ALA A 120 -3.37 -2.04 -16.44
CA ALA A 120 -2.48 -1.65 -17.53
C ALA A 120 -1.17 -2.47 -17.58
N SER A 121 -0.76 -3.07 -16.45
CA SER A 121 0.41 -3.96 -16.42
C SER A 121 0.21 -5.26 -17.16
N GLN A 122 -1.03 -5.65 -17.40
CA GLN A 122 -1.43 -6.91 -18.05
C GLN A 122 -0.88 -8.16 -17.36
N LYS A 123 -0.64 -8.12 -16.06
CA LYS A 123 -0.17 -9.30 -15.31
C LYS A 123 -1.31 -10.24 -14.95
N ASN A 124 -1.05 -11.54 -15.08
CA ASN A 124 -1.99 -12.60 -14.73
C ASN A 124 -1.95 -12.90 -13.23
N ALA A 125 -2.34 -11.93 -12.42
CA ALA A 125 -2.32 -11.97 -10.96
C ALA A 125 -3.56 -11.29 -10.39
N ILE A 126 -3.76 -11.39 -9.09
CA ILE A 126 -4.81 -10.71 -8.33
C ILE A 126 -4.17 -9.62 -7.47
N LEU A 127 -4.71 -8.39 -7.55
CA LEU A 127 -4.31 -7.32 -6.66
C LEU A 127 -5.15 -7.42 -5.36
N VAL A 128 -4.48 -7.39 -4.22
CA VAL A 128 -5.10 -7.41 -2.88
C VAL A 128 -4.62 -6.21 -2.10
N VAL A 129 -5.55 -5.38 -1.65
CA VAL A 129 -5.25 -4.17 -0.87
C VAL A 129 -6.05 -4.24 0.43
N PRO A 130 -5.44 -4.62 1.56
CA PRO A 130 -6.11 -4.59 2.85
C PRO A 130 -6.14 -3.18 3.42
N GLN A 131 -7.20 -2.86 4.19
CA GLN A 131 -7.21 -1.69 5.05
C GLN A 131 -6.16 -1.87 6.15
N GLY A 132 -5.24 -0.92 6.25
CA GLY A 132 -4.28 -0.77 7.34
C GLY A 132 -4.80 0.12 8.47
N PRO A 133 -3.92 0.74 9.28
CA PRO A 133 -4.30 1.75 10.26
C PRO A 133 -5.01 2.91 9.56
N LYS A 134 -6.33 3.01 9.74
CA LYS A 134 -7.17 3.96 9.01
C LYS A 134 -6.93 5.38 9.51
N MET A 135 -6.43 6.28 8.66
CA MET A 135 -6.17 7.68 9.02
C MET A 135 -5.33 7.84 10.29
N ALA A 136 -4.35 6.96 10.51
CA ALA A 136 -3.47 6.99 11.68
C ALA A 136 -1.99 6.99 11.29
N PRO A 137 -1.10 7.64 12.06
CA PRO A 137 0.35 7.63 11.85
C PRO A 137 0.97 6.38 12.47
N ASP A 138 0.64 5.23 11.94
CA ASP A 138 1.07 3.95 12.44
C ASP A 138 1.52 3.03 11.29
N SER A 139 2.69 2.44 11.46
CA SER A 139 3.28 1.48 10.50
C SER A 139 3.00 0.02 10.85
N HIS A 140 2.17 -0.23 11.88
CA HIS A 140 1.84 -1.59 12.31
C HIS A 140 0.90 -2.25 11.31
N ALA A 141 1.28 -3.43 10.82
CA ALA A 141 0.48 -4.18 9.84
C ALA A 141 -0.41 -5.27 10.49
N GLY A 142 -0.64 -5.17 11.79
CA GLY A 142 -1.54 -6.07 12.52
C GLY A 142 -1.19 -7.53 12.33
N LYS A 143 -2.20 -8.35 12.02
CA LYS A 143 -2.05 -9.80 11.80
C LYS A 143 -1.06 -10.17 10.69
N LEU A 144 -0.77 -9.26 9.74
CA LEU A 144 0.21 -9.55 8.68
C LEU A 144 1.65 -9.64 9.21
N GLU A 145 1.94 -9.08 10.39
CA GLU A 145 3.22 -9.23 11.07
C GLU A 145 3.41 -10.61 11.74
N GLU A 146 2.35 -11.42 11.78
CA GLU A 146 2.37 -12.78 12.33
C GLU A 146 2.81 -13.83 11.29
N PRO A 147 3.31 -15.00 11.72
CA PRO A 147 3.81 -16.03 10.80
C PRO A 147 2.82 -16.49 9.73
N PHE A 148 1.54 -16.62 10.07
CA PHE A 148 0.50 -17.08 9.17
C PHE A 148 -0.43 -15.96 8.66
N GLY A 149 -0.23 -14.71 9.06
CA GLY A 149 -1.12 -13.60 8.74
C GLY A 149 -1.32 -13.42 7.24
N LEU A 150 -0.23 -13.28 6.48
CA LEU A 150 -0.29 -13.19 5.02
C LEU A 150 -0.94 -14.43 4.37
N GLN A 151 -0.64 -15.63 4.87
CA GLN A 151 -1.23 -16.88 4.35
C GLN A 151 -2.73 -16.92 4.57
N ASN A 152 -3.20 -16.56 5.76
CA ASN A 152 -4.61 -16.57 6.11
C ASN A 152 -5.39 -15.55 5.28
N MET A 153 -4.88 -14.30 5.15
CA MET A 153 -5.50 -13.29 4.32
C MET A 153 -5.62 -13.71 2.85
N LEU A 154 -4.55 -14.24 2.26
CA LEU A 154 -4.59 -14.70 0.87
C LEU A 154 -5.44 -15.96 0.68
N SER A 155 -5.59 -16.78 1.71
CA SER A 155 -6.54 -17.91 1.70
C SER A 155 -7.99 -17.45 1.67
N GLU A 156 -8.32 -16.38 2.40
CA GLU A 156 -9.64 -15.74 2.30
C GLU A 156 -9.87 -15.12 0.92
N ALA A 157 -8.85 -14.48 0.34
CA ALA A 157 -8.93 -14.00 -1.04
C ALA A 157 -9.26 -15.14 -2.03
N LEU A 158 -8.63 -16.32 -1.88
CA LEU A 158 -8.97 -17.50 -2.69
C LEU A 158 -10.41 -17.96 -2.47
N ILE A 159 -10.95 -17.87 -1.26
CA ILE A 159 -12.36 -18.18 -0.96
C ILE A 159 -13.29 -17.19 -1.68
N VAL A 160 -12.97 -15.89 -1.62
CA VAL A 160 -13.72 -14.85 -2.35
C VAL A 160 -13.72 -15.10 -3.85
N LEU A 161 -12.57 -15.44 -4.43
CA LEU A 161 -12.46 -15.77 -5.86
C LEU A 161 -13.32 -17.00 -6.23
N LYS A 162 -13.36 -18.03 -5.38
CA LYS A 162 -14.22 -19.22 -5.58
C LYS A 162 -15.70 -18.88 -5.49
N LYS A 163 -16.12 -18.15 -4.45
CA LYS A 163 -17.53 -17.72 -4.28
C LYS A 163 -18.02 -16.90 -5.48
N ASN A 164 -17.18 -16.10 -6.05
CA ASN A 164 -17.47 -15.29 -7.23
C ASN A 164 -17.29 -16.03 -8.56
N LYS A 165 -17.03 -17.33 -8.54
CA LYS A 165 -16.85 -18.19 -9.73
C LYS A 165 -15.69 -17.77 -10.65
N ILE A 166 -14.74 -17.00 -10.13
CA ILE A 166 -13.50 -16.59 -10.86
C ILE A 166 -12.55 -17.77 -11.00
N ILE A 167 -12.46 -18.60 -9.96
CA ILE A 167 -11.67 -19.83 -9.96
C ILE A 167 -12.52 -20.99 -9.43
N ARG A 168 -12.26 -22.20 -9.89
CA ARG A 168 -12.86 -23.42 -9.30
C ARG A 168 -12.04 -23.93 -8.13
N ARG A 169 -10.71 -23.93 -8.29
CA ARG A 169 -9.71 -24.34 -7.30
C ARG A 169 -8.42 -23.55 -7.52
N GLY A 170 -7.62 -23.41 -6.49
CA GLY A 170 -6.34 -22.73 -6.59
C GLY A 170 -5.60 -22.75 -5.26
N SER A 171 -4.30 -22.60 -5.33
CA SER A 171 -3.42 -22.39 -4.20
C SER A 171 -2.64 -21.09 -4.40
N ILE A 172 -2.07 -20.55 -3.32
CA ILE A 172 -1.25 -19.34 -3.37
C ILE A 172 0.00 -19.61 -4.21
N GLY A 173 0.21 -18.82 -5.25
CA GLY A 173 1.36 -18.82 -6.15
C GLY A 173 2.47 -17.91 -5.70
N ASN A 174 3.06 -17.16 -6.65
CA ASN A 174 4.05 -16.12 -6.37
C ASN A 174 3.39 -14.88 -5.78
N ILE A 175 4.14 -14.14 -4.98
CA ILE A 175 3.66 -12.93 -4.30
C ILE A 175 4.62 -11.79 -4.58
N ILE A 176 4.07 -10.64 -4.97
CA ILE A 176 4.74 -9.36 -4.91
C ILE A 176 4.18 -8.60 -3.71
N LEU A 177 5.06 -8.13 -2.82
CA LEU A 177 4.70 -7.19 -1.77
C LEU A 177 5.04 -5.78 -2.23
N SER A 178 4.12 -4.87 -2.09
CA SER A 178 4.31 -3.48 -2.47
C SER A 178 3.75 -2.57 -1.39
N GLY A 179 4.32 -1.40 -1.21
CA GLY A 179 3.78 -0.45 -0.25
C GLY A 179 4.44 0.91 -0.30
N HIS A 180 3.71 1.88 0.24
CA HIS A 180 4.11 3.27 0.31
C HIS A 180 4.39 3.67 1.76
N SER A 181 5.43 4.51 1.95
CA SER A 181 5.68 5.18 3.22
C SER A 181 5.70 4.19 4.42
N GLY A 182 4.86 4.37 5.41
CA GLY A 182 4.76 3.54 6.63
C GLY A 182 4.57 2.04 6.41
N ALA A 183 4.26 1.58 5.20
CA ALA A 183 4.10 0.15 4.88
C ALA A 183 5.38 -0.68 5.07
N PHE A 184 6.55 -0.05 5.12
CA PHE A 184 7.86 -0.70 5.20
C PHE A 184 7.97 -1.70 6.35
N ARG A 185 7.42 -1.38 7.52
CA ARG A 185 7.51 -2.22 8.72
C ARG A 185 6.78 -3.56 8.50
N GLY A 186 5.54 -3.49 8.07
CA GLY A 186 4.74 -4.68 7.81
C GLY A 186 5.38 -5.59 6.75
N ILE A 187 5.88 -5.00 5.65
CA ILE A 187 6.59 -5.73 4.60
C ILE A 187 7.85 -6.40 5.17
N ALA A 188 8.69 -5.68 5.90
CA ALA A 188 9.90 -6.24 6.51
C ALA A 188 9.60 -7.43 7.43
N LEU A 189 8.55 -7.34 8.25
CA LEU A 189 8.17 -8.42 9.16
C LEU A 189 7.55 -9.62 8.42
N MET A 190 6.81 -9.40 7.34
CA MET A 190 6.38 -10.48 6.46
C MET A 190 7.57 -11.22 5.81
N LEU A 191 8.61 -10.50 5.38
CA LEU A 191 9.83 -11.10 4.85
C LEU A 191 10.58 -11.95 5.90
N GLU A 192 10.54 -11.54 7.14
CA GLU A 192 11.20 -12.25 8.24
C GLU A 192 10.41 -13.45 8.74
N LYS A 193 9.10 -13.26 9.02
CA LYS A 193 8.30 -14.20 9.81
C LYS A 193 7.34 -15.05 8.99
N SER A 194 6.83 -14.54 7.83
CA SER A 194 5.75 -15.21 7.11
C SER A 194 6.09 -16.64 6.71
N SER A 195 5.11 -17.54 6.87
CA SER A 195 5.14 -18.90 6.32
C SER A 195 5.29 -18.92 4.79
N LEU A 196 4.86 -17.84 4.12
CA LEU A 196 4.92 -17.69 2.65
C LEU A 196 6.19 -16.99 2.14
N ARG A 197 7.20 -16.69 2.99
CA ARG A 197 8.39 -15.92 2.60
C ARG A 197 9.13 -16.47 1.37
N ARG A 198 9.07 -17.80 1.12
CA ARG A 198 9.64 -18.42 -0.08
C ARG A 198 8.83 -18.15 -1.36
N LYS A 199 7.57 -17.75 -1.22
CA LYS A 199 6.69 -17.39 -2.34
C LYS A 199 6.75 -15.89 -2.66
N ILE A 200 7.29 -15.06 -1.75
CA ILE A 200 7.53 -13.64 -2.01
C ILE A 200 8.69 -13.55 -3.00
N ARG A 201 8.39 -13.11 -4.20
CA ARG A 201 9.34 -13.01 -5.30
C ARG A 201 9.89 -11.62 -5.46
N GLU A 202 9.09 -10.61 -5.20
CA GLU A 202 9.49 -9.23 -5.39
C GLU A 202 8.92 -8.35 -4.28
N VAL A 203 9.64 -7.27 -4.00
CA VAL A 203 9.25 -6.23 -3.05
C VAL A 203 9.45 -4.88 -3.71
N TYR A 204 8.43 -4.03 -3.66
CA TYR A 204 8.46 -2.66 -4.14
C TYR A 204 8.12 -1.70 -3.01
N LEU A 205 9.03 -0.79 -2.69
CA LEU A 205 8.81 0.26 -1.72
C LEU A 205 8.77 1.61 -2.43
N PHE A 206 7.71 2.36 -2.18
CA PHE A 206 7.55 3.72 -2.66
C PHE A 206 7.77 4.68 -1.50
N ASP A 207 8.92 5.32 -1.48
CA ASP A 207 9.41 6.20 -0.43
C ASP A 207 9.15 5.65 0.98
N GLY A 208 9.51 4.39 1.18
CA GLY A 208 9.12 3.61 2.36
C GLY A 208 10.28 2.92 3.06
N LEU A 209 11.55 3.13 2.73
CA LEU A 209 12.66 2.45 3.41
C LEU A 209 13.18 3.27 4.60
N TYR A 210 12.31 3.57 5.58
CA TYR A 210 12.66 4.37 6.76
C TYR A 210 13.49 3.61 7.81
N SER A 211 13.29 2.29 7.91
CA SER A 211 14.05 1.42 8.83
C SER A 211 13.94 -0.04 8.41
N ARG A 212 14.49 -0.96 9.21
CA ARG A 212 14.44 -2.43 9.00
C ARG A 212 15.27 -2.91 7.80
N GLN A 213 16.29 -2.17 7.40
CA GLN A 213 17.23 -2.53 6.31
C GLN A 213 17.83 -3.91 6.53
N ASP A 214 18.08 -4.30 7.78
CA ASP A 214 18.55 -5.62 8.19
C ASP A 214 17.63 -6.76 7.72
N LYS A 215 16.31 -6.57 7.79
CA LYS A 215 15.32 -7.57 7.36
C LYS A 215 15.30 -7.75 5.85
N TYR A 216 15.33 -6.63 5.11
CA TYR A 216 15.41 -6.64 3.65
C TYR A 216 16.71 -7.27 3.17
N THR A 217 17.85 -6.86 3.73
CA THR A 217 19.17 -7.42 3.40
C THR A 217 19.23 -8.92 3.71
N LYS A 218 18.72 -9.36 4.87
CA LYS A 218 18.64 -10.77 5.25
C LYS A 218 17.78 -11.57 4.28
N TRP A 219 16.64 -11.03 3.84
CA TRP A 219 15.80 -11.67 2.84
C TRP A 219 16.52 -11.79 1.49
N LEU A 220 17.15 -10.71 1.02
CA LEU A 220 17.92 -10.68 -0.22
C LEU A 220 19.11 -11.66 -0.23
N SER A 221 19.74 -11.89 0.91
CA SER A 221 20.84 -12.86 1.04
C SER A 221 20.37 -14.32 1.00
N ARG A 222 19.11 -14.58 1.43
CA ARG A 222 18.55 -15.94 1.52
C ARG A 222 17.77 -16.37 0.30
N TYR A 223 17.14 -15.41 -0.38
CA TYR A 223 16.22 -15.66 -1.48
C TYR A 223 16.65 -14.87 -2.70
N ARG A 224 16.44 -15.44 -3.89
CA ARG A 224 16.69 -14.76 -5.17
C ARG A 224 15.52 -13.83 -5.54
N GLY A 225 14.97 -13.13 -4.56
CA GLY A 225 13.90 -12.17 -4.81
C GLY A 225 14.43 -10.86 -5.36
N ARG A 226 13.57 -10.13 -6.07
CA ARG A 226 13.85 -8.77 -6.56
C ARG A 226 13.40 -7.74 -5.53
N PHE A 227 14.19 -6.70 -5.34
CA PHE A 227 13.89 -5.58 -4.46
C PHE A 227 14.08 -4.27 -5.23
N VAL A 228 13.04 -3.46 -5.28
CA VAL A 228 13.11 -2.12 -5.84
C VAL A 228 12.55 -1.13 -4.83
N THR A 229 13.27 -0.07 -4.57
CA THR A 229 12.78 1.07 -3.79
C THR A 229 12.94 2.34 -4.61
N VAL A 230 11.85 3.10 -4.70
CA VAL A 230 11.87 4.47 -5.21
C VAL A 230 11.83 5.38 -3.99
N TYR A 231 12.75 6.31 -3.87
CA TYR A 231 12.85 7.22 -2.74
C TYR A 231 12.93 8.66 -3.18
N THR A 232 12.42 9.56 -2.34
CA THR A 232 12.30 10.98 -2.64
C THR A 232 13.09 11.81 -1.62
N THR A 233 13.34 13.06 -1.94
CA THR A 233 13.96 14.00 -1.00
C THR A 233 13.02 14.36 0.16
N ASP A 234 11.74 14.53 -0.14
CA ASP A 234 10.74 15.03 0.80
C ASP A 234 10.35 14.00 1.86
N GLY A 235 10.41 12.71 1.52
CA GLY A 235 9.95 11.63 2.38
C GLY A 235 10.89 11.27 3.53
N ALA A 236 12.06 11.92 3.63
CA ALA A 236 13.11 11.62 4.62
C ALA A 236 13.61 10.15 4.60
N ALA A 237 13.29 9.38 3.55
CA ALA A 237 13.75 8.01 3.39
C ALA A 237 15.17 7.90 2.79
N GLU A 238 15.72 8.99 2.24
CA GLU A 238 17.01 9.00 1.54
C GLU A 238 18.15 8.44 2.40
N LYS A 239 18.42 9.05 3.56
CA LYS A 239 19.49 8.61 4.48
C LYS A 239 19.32 7.16 4.92
N SER A 240 18.08 6.77 5.18
CA SER A 240 17.76 5.39 5.60
C SER A 240 17.90 4.41 4.44
N THR A 241 17.64 4.84 3.22
CA THR A 241 17.85 4.04 2.00
C THR A 241 19.34 3.83 1.77
N GLU A 242 20.15 4.89 1.84
CA GLU A 242 21.59 4.80 1.67
C GLU A 242 22.27 3.99 2.76
N ALA A 243 21.73 3.98 3.99
CA ALA A 243 22.23 3.14 5.09
C ALA A 243 22.15 1.63 4.78
N MET A 244 21.35 1.21 3.78
CA MET A 244 21.33 -0.18 3.34
C MET A 244 22.52 -0.55 2.43
N PHE A 245 23.17 0.40 1.74
CA PHE A 245 24.23 0.12 0.78
C PHE A 245 25.45 -0.59 1.40
N PRO A 246 26.01 -0.14 2.53
CA PRO A 246 27.11 -0.88 3.17
C PRO A 246 26.71 -2.30 3.59
N MET A 247 25.46 -2.50 4.05
CA MET A 247 24.96 -3.82 4.42
C MET A 247 24.87 -4.77 3.23
N LEU A 248 24.48 -4.26 2.05
CA LEU A 248 24.46 -5.04 0.81
C LEU A 248 25.87 -5.40 0.34
N ARG A 249 26.83 -4.46 0.41
CA ARG A 249 28.23 -4.70 0.07
C ARG A 249 28.86 -5.77 0.97
N GLU A 250 28.62 -5.70 2.28
CA GLU A 250 29.07 -6.73 3.26
C GLU A 250 28.57 -8.13 2.90
N LYS A 251 27.34 -8.24 2.40
CA LYS A 251 26.75 -9.51 1.95
C LYS A 251 27.05 -9.85 0.49
N GLN A 252 27.88 -9.07 -0.19
CA GLN A 252 28.25 -9.24 -1.61
C GLN A 252 27.00 -9.26 -2.54
N ILE A 253 25.96 -8.50 -2.17
CA ILE A 253 24.76 -8.36 -2.97
C ILE A 253 24.95 -7.17 -3.93
N GLN A 254 24.96 -7.46 -5.22
CA GLN A 254 25.03 -6.42 -6.26
C GLN A 254 23.75 -5.62 -6.26
N PHE A 255 23.87 -4.31 -6.40
CA PHE A 255 22.75 -3.38 -6.53
C PHE A 255 23.09 -2.22 -7.46
N CYS A 256 22.07 -1.64 -8.06
CA CYS A 256 22.16 -0.41 -8.81
C CYS A 256 21.49 0.73 -8.02
N ASN A 257 22.12 1.90 -8.00
CA ASN A 257 21.52 3.14 -7.51
C ASN A 257 21.51 4.14 -8.67
N THR A 258 20.34 4.64 -9.01
CA THR A 258 20.13 5.51 -10.17
C THR A 258 19.03 6.53 -9.86
N ASN A 259 18.75 7.42 -10.80
CA ASN A 259 17.61 8.33 -10.73
C ASN A 259 16.51 7.90 -11.73
N ASP A 260 15.30 8.42 -11.57
CA ASP A 260 14.16 8.02 -12.39
C ASP A 260 14.22 8.56 -13.84
N PHE A 261 15.03 9.58 -14.12
CA PHE A 261 15.26 10.10 -15.46
C PHE A 261 16.16 9.18 -16.28
N ASP A 262 17.07 8.47 -15.63
CA ASP A 262 18.05 7.60 -16.31
C ASP A 262 17.62 6.13 -16.34
N VAL A 263 16.66 5.71 -15.50
CA VAL A 263 16.21 4.33 -15.44
C VAL A 263 15.35 3.95 -16.65
N THR A 264 15.74 2.91 -17.35
CA THR A 264 14.97 2.36 -18.48
C THR A 264 14.13 1.14 -18.06
N LEU A 265 13.15 0.77 -18.90
CA LEU A 265 12.41 -0.49 -18.67
C LEU A 265 13.33 -1.72 -18.74
N ASP A 266 14.45 -1.66 -19.45
CA ASP A 266 15.40 -2.75 -19.50
C ASP A 266 16.25 -2.83 -18.23
N ASP A 267 16.61 -1.71 -17.64
CA ASP A 267 17.22 -1.69 -16.30
C ASP A 267 16.27 -2.25 -15.27
N LEU A 268 14.99 -1.84 -15.32
CA LEU A 268 13.96 -2.40 -14.46
C LEU A 268 13.78 -3.93 -14.62
N ARG A 269 14.05 -4.51 -15.78
CA ARG A 269 14.00 -5.97 -15.99
C ARG A 269 15.26 -6.67 -15.50
N ARG A 270 16.43 -6.05 -15.72
CA ARG A 270 17.74 -6.66 -15.49
C ARG A 270 18.13 -6.63 -14.02
N GLU A 271 17.88 -5.49 -13.38
CA GLU A 271 18.39 -5.27 -12.02
C GLU A 271 17.55 -5.99 -10.97
N ARG A 272 18.24 -6.80 -10.15
CA ARG A 272 17.60 -7.53 -9.05
C ARG A 272 17.37 -6.65 -7.83
N VAL A 273 18.31 -5.78 -7.52
CA VAL A 273 18.26 -4.84 -6.38
C VAL A 273 18.49 -3.44 -6.95
N LEU A 274 17.45 -2.62 -6.88
CA LEU A 274 17.47 -1.32 -7.52
C LEU A 274 16.95 -0.24 -6.57
N PHE A 275 17.70 0.82 -6.48
CA PHE A 275 17.37 2.04 -5.75
C PHE A 275 17.20 3.15 -6.78
N ILE A 276 16.04 3.78 -6.79
CA ILE A 276 15.69 4.85 -7.74
C ILE A 276 15.43 6.12 -6.95
N TYR A 277 16.26 7.11 -7.12
CA TYR A 277 15.98 8.45 -6.62
C TYR A 277 15.01 9.15 -7.56
N ALA A 278 13.91 9.69 -7.03
CA ALA A 278 12.91 10.42 -7.78
C ALA A 278 12.67 11.80 -7.13
N PRO A 279 12.99 12.92 -7.77
CA PRO A 279 12.79 14.26 -7.23
C PRO A 279 11.33 14.71 -7.40
N ILE A 280 10.42 13.94 -6.85
CA ILE A 280 8.96 14.15 -6.86
C ILE A 280 8.44 14.11 -5.41
N PRO A 281 7.26 14.70 -5.16
CA PRO A 281 6.67 14.68 -3.82
C PRO A 281 6.44 13.28 -3.28
N HIS A 282 6.63 13.11 -1.96
CA HIS A 282 6.41 11.85 -1.23
C HIS A 282 5.09 11.16 -1.60
N ASP A 283 4.02 11.93 -1.64
CA ASP A 283 2.67 11.42 -1.88
C ASP A 283 2.39 11.07 -3.35
N GLU A 284 3.28 11.44 -4.27
CA GLU A 284 3.11 11.22 -5.72
C GLU A 284 3.93 10.05 -6.27
N VAL A 285 4.87 9.54 -5.49
CA VAL A 285 5.84 8.53 -5.92
C VAL A 285 5.23 7.23 -6.44
N VAL A 286 4.00 6.91 -6.09
CA VAL A 286 3.34 5.67 -6.55
C VAL A 286 2.78 5.82 -7.97
N TYR A 287 2.30 7.01 -8.34
CA TYR A 287 1.52 7.20 -9.57
C TYR A 287 2.09 8.22 -10.55
N CYS A 288 2.88 9.18 -10.07
CA CYS A 288 3.59 10.09 -10.95
C CYS A 288 4.55 9.27 -11.82
N ILE A 289 4.59 9.47 -13.12
CA ILE A 289 5.37 8.68 -14.09
C ILE A 289 5.08 7.16 -14.08
N ASP A 290 3.89 6.75 -13.62
CA ASP A 290 3.43 5.34 -13.65
C ASP A 290 4.41 4.34 -12.98
N GLN A 291 5.03 4.72 -11.85
CA GLN A 291 6.05 3.90 -11.19
C GLN A 291 5.55 2.50 -10.84
N PHE A 292 4.36 2.38 -10.25
CA PHE A 292 3.80 1.08 -9.90
C PHE A 292 3.56 0.22 -11.15
N LEU A 293 3.02 0.82 -12.23
CA LEU A 293 2.82 0.15 -13.52
C LEU A 293 4.14 -0.36 -14.12
N ASN A 294 5.18 0.47 -14.14
CA ASN A 294 6.47 0.11 -14.74
C ASN A 294 7.15 -1.03 -13.99
N LEU A 295 7.10 -1.03 -12.64
CA LEU A 295 7.60 -2.13 -11.83
C LEU A 295 6.81 -3.42 -12.05
N LEU A 296 5.49 -3.34 -12.17
CA LEU A 296 4.66 -4.50 -12.50
C LEU A 296 4.95 -5.04 -13.90
N ARG A 297 5.02 -4.18 -14.92
CA ARG A 297 5.33 -4.58 -16.31
C ARG A 297 6.64 -5.36 -16.42
N THR A 298 7.62 -4.99 -15.63
CA THR A 298 8.95 -5.60 -15.61
C THR A 298 9.09 -6.73 -14.59
N SER A 299 8.02 -7.06 -13.84
CA SER A 299 8.03 -8.14 -12.86
C SER A 299 8.11 -9.53 -13.48
N SER A 300 8.49 -10.50 -12.65
CA SER A 300 8.56 -11.92 -13.01
C SER A 300 7.19 -12.59 -13.15
N LEU A 301 6.09 -11.90 -12.85
CA LEU A 301 4.74 -12.42 -13.04
C LEU A 301 4.44 -12.64 -14.53
N LYS A 302 3.69 -13.71 -14.81
CA LYS A 302 3.24 -13.99 -16.17
C LYS A 302 2.28 -12.91 -16.66
N ASN A 303 2.29 -12.63 -17.95
CA ASN A 303 1.30 -11.77 -18.56
C ASN A 303 -0.04 -12.50 -18.71
N SER A 304 -1.15 -11.77 -18.58
CA SER A 304 -2.44 -12.22 -19.08
C SER A 304 -2.34 -12.27 -20.62
N VAL A 305 -2.98 -13.24 -21.24
CA VAL A 305 -3.05 -13.23 -22.71
C VAL A 305 -4.06 -12.15 -23.10
N SER A 306 -3.64 -11.19 -23.91
CA SER A 306 -4.57 -10.21 -24.49
C SER A 306 -5.78 -10.92 -25.07
N PRO A 307 -7.01 -10.41 -24.88
CA PRO A 307 -8.15 -10.91 -25.64
C PRO A 307 -7.77 -10.77 -27.12
N LYS A 308 -7.88 -11.85 -27.89
CA LYS A 308 -7.78 -11.76 -29.34
C LYS A 308 -8.81 -10.73 -29.77
N LYS A 309 -8.34 -9.68 -30.43
CA LYS A 309 -9.21 -8.69 -31.07
C LYS A 309 -10.13 -9.37 -32.08
#